data_ff8d6b471a4409125327ff7c534d1fde
#
_entry.id   ff8d6b471a4409125327ff7c534d1fde
#
_cell.length_a   1.000
_cell.length_b   1.000
_cell.length_c   1.000
_cell.angle_alpha   90.00
_cell.angle_beta   90.00
_cell.angle_gamma   90.00
#
_symmetry.space_group_name_H-M   'P 1'
#
loop_
_entity.id
_entity.type
_entity.pdbx_description
1 polymer ?
#
loop_
_entity_poly.entity_id
_entity_poly.type
_entity_poly.pdbx_seq_one_letter_code
_entity_poly.pdbx_strand_id
1 'polypeptide(L)'
;MELFLADWLNLIFRWLHLITGIAWIGTSFYFIFLDLSLRKKRKLPDGVGGEAWNVHGGGFYLMQKYTVAPEELPEELHWFKYEAYFTFLSGFALMGVIYYWGADSYLIDREVANLSHFEAIIISIGFLAGGWI
;
A
#
# COMPACT_ATOMS: atom_id res chain seq x y z
N MET A 1 -5.81 32.13 2.00
CA MET A 1 -4.56 31.39 2.30
C MET A 1 -4.85 29.94 2.71
N GLU A 2 -5.83 29.70 3.58
CA GLU A 2 -6.20 28.34 4.02
C GLU A 2 -6.69 27.43 2.90
N LEU A 3 -7.59 27.91 2.03
CA LEU A 3 -8.06 27.15 0.86
C LEU A 3 -6.90 26.75 -0.08
N PHE A 4 -5.98 27.68 -0.33
CA PHE A 4 -4.80 27.41 -1.15
C PHE A 4 -3.90 26.31 -0.56
N LEU A 5 -3.71 26.32 0.78
CA LEU A 5 -2.94 25.28 1.47
C LEU A 5 -3.64 23.91 1.40
N ALA A 6 -4.95 23.88 1.63
CA ALA A 6 -5.75 22.66 1.57
C ALA A 6 -5.72 22.02 0.17
N ASP A 7 -5.80 22.83 -0.89
CA ASP A 7 -5.72 22.36 -2.27
C ASP A 7 -4.36 21.74 -2.60
N TRP A 8 -3.26 22.38 -2.16
CA TRP A 8 -1.93 21.82 -2.34
C TRP A 8 -1.69 20.55 -1.54
N LEU A 9 -2.15 20.49 -0.29
CA LEU A 9 -2.05 19.27 0.53
C LEU A 9 -2.88 18.12 -0.07
N ASN A 10 -4.08 18.43 -0.56
CA ASN A 10 -4.91 17.46 -1.27
C ASN A 10 -4.17 16.90 -2.51
N LEU A 11 -3.59 17.78 -3.33
CA LEU A 11 -2.85 17.36 -4.52
C LEU A 11 -1.65 16.49 -4.14
N ILE A 12 -0.83 16.92 -3.17
CA ILE A 12 0.38 16.21 -2.75
C ILE A 12 0.04 14.83 -2.17
N PHE A 13 -0.90 14.74 -1.22
CA PHE A 13 -1.26 13.48 -0.60
C PHE A 13 -2.00 12.54 -1.56
N ARG A 14 -2.81 13.07 -2.49
CA ARG A 14 -3.42 12.28 -3.55
C ARG A 14 -2.37 11.67 -4.49
N TRP A 15 -1.38 12.44 -4.90
CA TRP A 15 -0.27 11.96 -5.70
C TRP A 15 0.55 10.91 -4.96
N LEU A 16 0.91 11.18 -3.73
CA LEU A 16 1.68 10.25 -2.90
C LEU A 16 0.92 8.93 -2.70
N HIS A 17 -0.37 9.00 -2.38
CA HIS A 17 -1.22 7.83 -2.18
C HIS A 17 -1.33 6.98 -3.46
N LEU A 18 -1.51 7.63 -4.60
CA LEU A 18 -1.58 6.96 -5.90
C LEU A 18 -0.25 6.25 -6.23
N ILE A 19 0.89 6.94 -6.08
CA ILE A 19 2.21 6.38 -6.41
C ILE A 19 2.54 5.20 -5.49
N THR A 20 2.32 5.34 -4.19
CA THR A 20 2.58 4.25 -3.24
C THR A 20 1.64 3.07 -3.44
N GLY A 21 0.37 3.32 -3.77
CA GLY A 21 -0.60 2.29 -4.13
C GLY A 21 -0.22 1.53 -5.39
N ILE A 22 0.27 2.22 -6.42
CA ILE A 22 0.79 1.59 -7.64
C ILE A 22 2.01 0.73 -7.32
N ALA A 23 2.94 1.22 -6.49
CA ALA A 23 4.11 0.45 -6.07
C ALA A 23 3.69 -0.82 -5.31
N TRP A 24 2.76 -0.72 -4.36
CA TRP A 24 2.25 -1.85 -3.58
C TRP A 24 1.57 -2.90 -4.47
N ILE A 25 0.63 -2.48 -5.32
CA ILE A 25 -0.04 -3.39 -6.26
C ILE A 25 0.97 -3.98 -7.25
N GLY A 26 1.88 -3.16 -7.77
CA GLY A 26 2.90 -3.59 -8.73
C GLY A 26 3.80 -4.69 -8.18
N THR A 27 4.31 -4.55 -6.97
CA THR A 27 5.12 -5.60 -6.32
C THR A 27 4.30 -6.87 -6.05
N SER A 28 3.03 -6.75 -5.64
CA SER A 28 2.15 -7.90 -5.43
C SER A 28 1.92 -8.68 -6.73
N PHE A 29 1.61 -8.00 -7.83
CA PHE A 29 1.46 -8.65 -9.13
C PHE A 29 2.77 -9.23 -9.66
N TYR A 30 3.90 -8.58 -9.37
CA TYR A 30 5.20 -9.10 -9.74
C TYR A 30 5.49 -10.45 -9.05
N PHE A 31 5.19 -10.59 -7.77
CA PHE A 31 5.35 -11.86 -7.06
C PHE A 31 4.38 -12.94 -7.53
N ILE A 32 3.13 -12.58 -7.90
CA ILE A 32 2.20 -13.51 -8.55
C ILE A 32 2.79 -13.98 -9.89
N PHE A 33 3.31 -13.08 -10.71
CA PHE A 33 3.98 -13.41 -11.97
C PHE A 33 5.18 -14.34 -11.74
N LEU A 34 6.02 -14.06 -10.74
CA LEU A 34 7.15 -14.91 -10.39
C LEU A 34 6.69 -16.33 -10.06
N ASP A 35 5.68 -16.48 -9.20
CA ASP A 35 5.15 -17.79 -8.80
C ASP A 35 4.64 -18.60 -9.99
N LEU A 36 3.93 -17.95 -10.91
CA LEU A 36 3.44 -18.59 -12.13
C LEU A 36 4.56 -18.90 -13.15
N SER A 37 5.68 -18.18 -13.08
CA SER A 37 6.82 -18.33 -13.98
C SER A 37 7.85 -19.36 -13.51
N LEU A 38 7.75 -19.86 -12.29
CA LEU A 38 8.69 -20.82 -11.73
C LEU A 38 8.73 -22.10 -12.57
N ARG A 39 9.93 -22.56 -12.88
CA ARG A 39 10.18 -23.84 -13.58
C ARG A 39 11.02 -24.75 -12.73
N LYS A 40 10.59 -25.99 -12.60
CA LYS A 40 11.39 -27.06 -11.99
C LYS A 40 12.44 -27.52 -12.99
N LYS A 41 13.70 -27.47 -12.59
CA LYS A 41 14.82 -28.02 -13.35
C LYS A 41 15.36 -29.29 -12.71
N ARG A 42 16.17 -30.04 -13.47
CA ARG A 42 16.70 -31.33 -13.05
C ARG A 42 17.70 -31.25 -11.88
N LYS A 43 18.30 -30.05 -11.68
CA LYS A 43 19.25 -29.81 -10.58
C LYS A 43 18.94 -28.40 -10.02
N LEU A 44 18.16 -28.35 -8.96
CA LEU A 44 17.97 -27.17 -8.14
C LEU A 44 18.69 -27.39 -6.81
N PRO A 45 19.12 -26.31 -6.13
CA PRO A 45 19.60 -26.40 -4.75
C PRO A 45 18.55 -27.01 -3.81
N ASP A 46 19.02 -27.61 -2.72
CA ASP A 46 18.12 -28.20 -1.73
C ASP A 46 17.14 -27.16 -1.17
N GLY A 47 15.87 -27.55 -1.03
CA GLY A 47 14.80 -26.67 -0.57
C GLY A 47 14.20 -25.74 -1.64
N VAL A 48 14.81 -25.62 -2.83
CA VAL A 48 14.31 -24.79 -3.92
C VAL A 48 13.22 -25.53 -4.71
N GLY A 49 12.02 -24.96 -4.72
CA GLY A 49 10.87 -25.52 -5.45
C GLY A 49 10.83 -25.18 -6.95
N GLY A 50 11.53 -24.13 -7.36
CA GLY A 50 11.59 -23.67 -8.74
C GLY A 50 12.39 -22.39 -8.91
N GLU A 51 12.75 -22.09 -10.16
CA GLU A 51 13.46 -20.87 -10.54
C GLU A 51 12.81 -20.18 -11.72
N ALA A 52 12.96 -18.85 -11.79
CA ALA A 52 12.55 -18.02 -12.91
C ALA A 52 13.67 -17.06 -13.33
N TRP A 53 13.90 -16.94 -14.62
CA TRP A 53 14.82 -15.96 -15.19
C TRP A 53 14.05 -14.74 -15.66
N ASN A 54 14.51 -13.56 -15.26
CA ASN A 54 13.91 -12.28 -15.63
C ASN A 54 14.97 -11.40 -16.29
N VAL A 55 14.53 -10.52 -17.17
CA VAL A 55 15.37 -9.47 -17.78
C VAL A 55 14.75 -8.13 -17.47
N HIS A 56 15.54 -7.21 -16.92
CA HIS A 56 15.11 -5.84 -16.68
C HIS A 56 16.30 -4.89 -16.76
N GLY A 57 16.15 -3.78 -17.49
CA GLY A 57 17.20 -2.78 -17.65
C GLY A 57 18.51 -3.33 -18.25
N GLY A 58 18.43 -4.38 -19.09
CA GLY A 58 19.60 -5.05 -19.68
C GLY A 58 20.29 -6.07 -18.76
N GLY A 59 19.85 -6.20 -17.51
CA GLY A 59 20.34 -7.20 -16.56
C GLY A 59 19.53 -8.49 -16.56
N PHE A 60 20.20 -9.63 -16.31
CA PHE A 60 19.59 -10.94 -16.14
C PHE A 60 19.50 -11.25 -14.66
N TYR A 61 18.30 -11.60 -14.18
CA TYR A 61 18.01 -11.89 -12.79
C TYR A 61 17.52 -13.32 -12.66
N LEU A 62 18.16 -14.11 -11.78
CA LEU A 62 17.71 -15.42 -11.41
C LEU A 62 17.01 -15.37 -10.06
N MET A 63 15.72 -15.68 -10.05
CA MET A 63 14.91 -15.76 -8.85
C MET A 63 14.65 -17.23 -8.51
N GLN A 64 14.94 -17.62 -7.27
CA GLN A 64 14.68 -18.97 -6.75
C GLN A 64 13.70 -18.87 -5.58
N LYS A 65 12.68 -19.72 -5.60
CA LYS A 65 11.70 -19.80 -4.51
C LYS A 65 11.96 -21.02 -3.67
N TYR A 66 12.29 -20.82 -2.42
CA TYR A 66 12.39 -21.87 -1.43
C TYR A 66 11.00 -22.29 -0.97
N THR A 67 10.76 -23.58 -0.85
CA THR A 67 9.51 -24.17 -0.33
C THR A 67 9.53 -24.31 1.19
N VAL A 68 10.73 -24.33 1.76
CA VAL A 68 11.02 -24.29 3.19
C VAL A 68 12.08 -23.22 3.44
N ALA A 69 12.15 -22.69 4.64
CA ALA A 69 13.21 -21.73 4.97
C ALA A 69 14.57 -22.38 4.80
N PRO A 70 15.55 -21.74 4.12
CA PRO A 70 16.91 -22.24 4.03
C PRO A 70 17.54 -22.28 5.43
N GLU A 71 18.52 -23.15 5.63
CA GLU A 71 19.22 -23.28 6.92
C GLU A 71 19.91 -21.98 7.32
N GLU A 72 20.45 -21.26 6.33
CA GLU A 72 21.06 -19.95 6.51
C GLU A 72 20.33 -18.91 5.66
N LEU A 73 19.83 -17.85 6.31
CA LEU A 73 19.28 -16.66 5.66
C LEU A 73 20.38 -15.60 5.53
N PRO A 74 20.38 -14.80 4.43
CA PRO A 74 21.30 -13.69 4.33
C PRO A 74 21.01 -12.65 5.43
N GLU A 75 22.06 -11.93 5.86
CA GLU A 75 21.93 -10.90 6.88
C GLU A 75 20.95 -9.78 6.45
N GLU A 76 20.96 -9.45 5.15
CA GLU A 76 20.06 -8.45 4.58
C GLU A 76 18.91 -9.12 3.83
N LEU A 77 17.69 -8.91 4.34
CA LEU A 77 16.45 -9.31 3.70
C LEU A 77 15.66 -8.08 3.31
N HIS A 78 15.27 -7.98 2.04
CA HIS A 78 14.38 -6.92 1.58
C HIS A 78 12.93 -7.31 1.84
N TRP A 79 12.26 -6.52 2.69
CA TRP A 79 10.86 -6.71 3.03
C TRP A 79 9.99 -5.74 2.23
N PHE A 80 9.12 -6.27 1.35
CA PHE A 80 8.15 -5.50 0.59
C PHE A 80 6.94 -5.12 1.48
N LYS A 81 7.15 -4.23 2.43
CA LYS A 81 6.14 -3.77 3.39
C LYS A 81 5.94 -2.26 3.40
N TYR A 82 6.96 -1.53 3.00
CA TYR A 82 6.94 -0.07 3.08
C TYR A 82 5.97 0.54 2.09
N GLU A 83 5.77 -0.06 0.93
CA GLU A 83 4.79 0.34 -0.06
C GLU A 83 3.37 0.32 0.54
N ALA A 84 3.03 -0.74 1.25
CA ALA A 84 1.74 -0.86 1.94
C ALA A 84 1.62 0.17 3.09
N TYR A 85 2.67 0.35 3.90
CA TYR A 85 2.67 1.34 4.96
C TYR A 85 2.51 2.77 4.44
N PHE A 86 3.25 3.14 3.41
CA PHE A 86 3.12 4.48 2.83
C PHE A 86 1.78 4.69 2.14
N THR A 87 1.22 3.66 1.53
CA THR A 87 -0.15 3.70 0.99
C THR A 87 -1.16 3.97 2.11
N PHE A 88 -1.08 3.24 3.21
CA PHE A 88 -1.95 3.45 4.36
C PHE A 88 -1.80 4.85 4.96
N LEU A 89 -0.57 5.28 5.27
CA LEU A 89 -0.30 6.58 5.90
C LEU A 89 -0.72 7.75 5.00
N SER A 90 -0.43 7.68 3.71
CA SER A 90 -0.83 8.72 2.76
C SER A 90 -2.35 8.77 2.55
N GLY A 91 -3.02 7.63 2.57
CA GLY A 91 -4.48 7.53 2.54
C GLY A 91 -5.12 8.15 3.79
N PHE A 92 -4.54 7.90 4.95
CA PHE A 92 -4.99 8.51 6.21
C PHE A 92 -4.81 10.04 6.21
N ALA A 93 -3.66 10.52 5.73
CA ALA A 93 -3.41 11.96 5.59
C ALA A 93 -4.39 12.59 4.58
N LEU A 94 -4.63 11.93 3.46
CA LEU A 94 -5.58 12.39 2.44
C LEU A 94 -7.02 12.44 2.98
N MET A 95 -7.42 11.43 3.75
CA MET A 95 -8.71 11.40 4.44
C MET A 95 -8.84 12.61 5.39
N GLY A 96 -7.80 12.92 6.17
CA GLY A 96 -7.77 14.07 7.07
C GLY A 96 -7.95 15.39 6.33
N VAL A 97 -7.26 15.56 5.19
CA VAL A 97 -7.34 16.79 4.39
C VAL A 97 -8.70 16.93 3.71
N ILE A 98 -9.25 15.89 3.13
CA ILE A 98 -10.52 15.96 2.38
C ILE A 98 -11.71 15.96 3.32
N TYR A 99 -11.81 14.96 4.19
CA TYR A 99 -13.04 14.74 4.96
C TYR A 99 -13.04 15.41 6.32
N TYR A 100 -11.89 15.60 6.97
CA TYR A 100 -11.87 16.23 8.29
C TYR A 100 -11.66 17.73 8.22
N TRP A 101 -10.72 18.20 7.40
CA TRP A 101 -10.58 19.64 7.17
C TRP A 101 -11.77 20.20 6.38
N GLY A 102 -12.22 19.47 5.35
CA GLY A 102 -13.38 19.84 4.53
C GLY A 102 -14.70 19.22 4.97
N ALA A 103 -14.89 18.92 6.27
CA ALA A 103 -16.03 18.14 6.76
C ALA A 103 -17.38 18.72 6.37
N ASP A 104 -17.53 20.04 6.38
CA ASP A 104 -18.78 20.71 5.98
C ASP A 104 -19.18 20.47 4.51
N SER A 105 -18.20 20.17 3.65
CA SER A 105 -18.43 19.95 2.22
C SER A 105 -18.45 18.47 1.82
N TYR A 106 -17.74 17.61 2.54
CA TYR A 106 -17.48 16.22 2.10
C TYR A 106 -17.93 15.16 3.11
N LEU A 107 -18.11 15.50 4.38
CA LEU A 107 -18.49 14.55 5.43
C LEU A 107 -19.92 14.75 5.91
N ILE A 108 -20.43 15.99 5.91
CA ILE A 108 -21.73 16.34 6.44
C ILE A 108 -22.75 16.48 5.32
N ASP A 109 -23.81 15.68 5.38
CA ASP A 109 -25.01 15.86 4.58
C ASP A 109 -26.14 16.37 5.50
N ARG A 110 -26.49 17.64 5.34
CA ARG A 110 -27.50 18.32 6.18
C ARG A 110 -28.93 17.84 5.90
N GLU A 111 -29.18 17.17 4.79
CA GLU A 111 -30.48 16.56 4.50
C GLU A 111 -30.67 15.26 5.29
N VAL A 112 -29.57 14.58 5.62
CA VAL A 112 -29.57 13.34 6.41
C VAL A 112 -29.52 13.64 7.90
N ALA A 113 -28.55 14.48 8.33
CA ALA A 113 -28.38 14.85 9.73
C ALA A 113 -27.71 16.22 9.86
N ASN A 114 -28.27 17.08 10.72
CA ASN A 114 -27.70 18.39 10.99
C ASN A 114 -26.61 18.29 12.06
N LEU A 115 -25.45 17.78 11.67
CA LEU A 115 -24.28 17.60 12.53
C LEU A 115 -23.39 18.84 12.49
N SER A 116 -22.74 19.15 13.60
CA SER A 116 -21.62 20.06 13.62
C SER A 116 -20.38 19.40 13.04
N HIS A 117 -19.41 20.20 12.62
CA HIS A 117 -18.12 19.76 12.10
C HIS A 117 -17.45 18.73 13.05
N PHE A 118 -17.43 19.03 14.34
CA PHE A 118 -16.81 18.20 15.35
C PHE A 118 -17.55 16.88 15.60
N GLU A 119 -18.88 16.90 15.64
CA GLU A 119 -19.69 15.68 15.79
C GLU A 119 -19.50 14.72 14.62
N ALA A 120 -19.49 15.22 13.40
CA ALA A 120 -19.26 14.41 12.21
C ALA A 120 -17.88 13.70 12.25
N ILE A 121 -16.84 14.43 12.66
CA ILE A 121 -15.49 13.84 12.81
C ILE A 121 -15.47 12.77 13.91
N ILE A 122 -16.06 13.03 15.08
CA ILE A 122 -16.10 12.05 16.18
C ILE A 122 -16.83 10.78 15.76
N ILE A 123 -17.97 10.91 15.08
CA ILE A 123 -18.74 9.77 14.58
C ILE A 123 -17.88 8.96 13.59
N SER A 124 -17.22 9.63 12.64
CA SER A 124 -16.33 8.96 11.67
C SER A 124 -15.19 8.21 12.35
N ILE A 125 -14.49 8.84 13.29
CA ILE A 125 -13.41 8.20 14.06
C ILE A 125 -13.96 7.03 14.88
N GLY A 126 -15.15 7.20 15.49
CA GLY A 126 -15.81 6.16 16.27
C GLY A 126 -16.12 4.92 15.44
N PHE A 127 -16.62 5.08 14.22
CA PHE A 127 -16.85 3.95 13.30
C PHE A 127 -15.54 3.30 12.83
N LEU A 128 -14.51 4.09 12.55
CA LEU A 128 -13.19 3.54 12.18
C LEU A 128 -12.59 2.74 13.34
N ALA A 129 -12.62 3.27 14.55
CA ALA A 129 -12.11 2.58 15.74
C ALA A 129 -12.93 1.34 16.09
N GLY A 130 -14.27 1.44 16.02
CA GLY A 130 -15.17 0.32 16.28
C GLY A 130 -15.10 -0.81 15.24
N GLY A 131 -14.78 -0.49 14.00
CA GLY A 131 -14.56 -1.49 12.95
C GLY A 131 -13.19 -2.18 13.02
N TRP A 132 -12.29 -1.68 13.85
CA TRP A 132 -10.99 -2.28 14.10
C TRP A 132 -11.01 -3.35 15.20
N ILE A 133 -12.00 -3.29 16.09
CA ILE A 133 -12.19 -4.23 17.22
C ILE A 133 -13.08 -5.40 16.79
#